data_ed03a08c87b3b69e9cb7d21d8b747626
#
_entry.id   ed03a08c87b3b69e9cb7d21d8b747626
#
_cell.length_a   1.000
_cell.length_b   1.000
_cell.length_c   1.000
_cell.angle_alpha   90.00
_cell.angle_beta   90.00
_cell.angle_gamma   90.00
#
_symmetry.space_group_name_H-M   'P 1'
#
loop_
_entity.id
_entity.type
_entity.pdbx_description
1 polymer ?
#
loop_
_entity_poly.entity_id
_entity_poly.type
_entity_poly.pdbx_seq_one_letter_code
_entity_poly.pdbx_strand_id
1 'polypeptide(L)'
;MSRILLVEDDHNVRVLLEHVLFDAGYQVDSATTLAEARSLLDTVNYDLLLADGRLPDGTGMELAERAEAGGAKTLIITGYAFQLVAEDLGRYDFLMKPVRPAELVAAIERVLGGKHQRALDGKK
;
A
#
# COMPACT_ATOMS: atom_id res chain seq x y z
N MET A 1 15.72 4.36 -3.43
CA MET A 1 14.70 3.41 -3.89
C MET A 1 13.70 3.17 -2.78
N SER A 2 12.44 3.32 -3.12
CA SER A 2 11.40 3.17 -2.09
C SER A 2 11.15 1.72 -1.75
N ARG A 3 10.88 1.47 -0.49
CA ARG A 3 10.61 0.14 0.02
C ARG A 3 9.16 0.02 0.41
N ILE A 4 8.51 -1.00 -0.11
CA ILE A 4 7.07 -1.21 0.04
C ILE A 4 6.80 -2.50 0.80
N LEU A 5 5.89 -2.43 1.78
CA LEU A 5 5.36 -3.63 2.40
C LEU A 5 4.03 -3.93 1.74
N LEU A 6 3.98 -5.06 1.04
CA LEU A 6 2.77 -5.54 0.37
C LEU A 6 2.10 -6.57 1.25
N VAL A 7 0.83 -6.36 1.57
CA VAL A 7 0.06 -7.30 2.39
C VAL A 7 -1.15 -7.76 1.62
N GLU A 8 -1.11 -9.00 1.17
CA GLU A 8 -2.15 -9.58 0.33
C GLU A 8 -2.18 -11.09 0.54
N ASP A 9 -3.32 -11.62 0.93
CA ASP A 9 -3.43 -13.05 1.21
C ASP A 9 -3.68 -13.90 -0.02
N ASP A 10 -4.25 -13.35 -1.09
CA ASP A 10 -4.48 -14.10 -2.32
C ASP A 10 -3.15 -14.28 -3.05
N HIS A 11 -2.76 -15.54 -3.27
CA HIS A 11 -1.48 -15.85 -3.88
C HIS A 11 -1.32 -15.24 -5.28
N ASN A 12 -2.33 -15.38 -6.12
CA ASN A 12 -2.23 -14.90 -7.49
C ASN A 12 -2.18 -13.38 -7.57
N VAL A 13 -2.98 -12.73 -6.76
CA VAL A 13 -2.97 -11.26 -6.69
C VAL A 13 -1.64 -10.78 -6.16
N ARG A 14 -1.13 -11.42 -5.11
CA ARG A 14 0.13 -11.02 -4.50
C ARG A 14 1.28 -11.14 -5.50
N VAL A 15 1.37 -12.26 -6.21
CA VAL A 15 2.43 -12.47 -7.19
C VAL A 15 2.37 -11.42 -8.30
N LEU A 16 1.17 -11.12 -8.78
CA LEU A 16 0.99 -10.11 -9.81
C LEU A 16 1.47 -8.74 -9.31
N LEU A 17 1.05 -8.37 -8.10
CA LEU A 17 1.44 -7.07 -7.53
C LEU A 17 2.94 -7.00 -7.29
N GLU A 18 3.55 -8.09 -6.80
CA GLU A 18 4.99 -8.13 -6.61
C GLU A 18 5.72 -7.86 -7.92
N HIS A 19 5.25 -8.47 -8.99
CA HIS A 19 5.83 -8.31 -10.31
C HIS A 19 5.75 -6.85 -10.79
N VAL A 20 4.57 -6.28 -10.66
CA VAL A 20 4.34 -4.89 -11.07
C VAL A 20 5.25 -3.93 -10.31
N LEU A 21 5.34 -4.12 -9.01
CA LEU A 21 6.15 -3.26 -8.16
C LEU A 21 7.63 -3.42 -8.43
N PHE A 22 8.07 -4.65 -8.59
CA PHE A 22 9.46 -4.93 -8.88
C PHE A 22 9.87 -4.29 -10.22
N ASP A 23 9.03 -4.47 -11.24
CA ASP A 23 9.29 -3.88 -12.55
C ASP A 23 9.33 -2.36 -12.51
N ALA A 24 8.60 -1.76 -11.59
CA ALA A 24 8.59 -0.31 -11.43
C ALA A 24 9.79 0.21 -10.62
N GLY A 25 10.65 -0.69 -10.14
CA GLY A 25 11.87 -0.29 -9.46
C GLY A 25 11.78 -0.22 -7.95
N TYR A 26 10.72 -0.74 -7.35
CA TYR A 26 10.58 -0.72 -5.90
C TYR A 26 11.16 -1.96 -5.24
N GLN A 27 11.59 -1.80 -3.99
CA GLN A 27 11.91 -2.94 -3.13
C GLN A 27 10.63 -3.37 -2.45
N VAL A 28 10.36 -4.67 -2.44
CA VAL A 28 9.09 -5.17 -1.93
C VAL A 28 9.32 -6.31 -0.94
N ASP A 29 8.72 -6.18 0.23
CA ASP A 29 8.57 -7.30 1.16
C ASP A 29 7.10 -7.64 1.19
N SER A 30 6.75 -8.91 1.30
CA SER A 30 5.36 -9.34 1.27
C SER A 30 4.97 -10.04 2.55
N ALA A 31 3.71 -9.86 2.92
CA ALA A 31 3.08 -10.56 4.03
C ALA A 31 1.70 -11.01 3.60
N THR A 32 1.20 -12.07 4.20
CA THR A 32 -0.12 -12.62 3.86
C THR A 32 -1.15 -12.41 4.96
N THR A 33 -0.71 -11.96 6.12
CA THR A 33 -1.59 -11.74 7.28
C THR A 33 -1.22 -10.45 7.98
N LEU A 34 -2.16 -9.99 8.80
CA LEU A 34 -1.95 -8.83 9.65
C LEU A 34 -0.77 -9.06 10.61
N ALA A 35 -0.71 -10.25 11.18
CA ALA A 35 0.34 -10.59 12.15
C ALA A 35 1.73 -10.54 11.52
N GLU A 36 1.88 -11.11 10.33
CA GLU A 36 3.14 -11.06 9.60
C GLU A 36 3.55 -9.64 9.29
N ALA A 37 2.59 -8.85 8.83
CA ALA A 37 2.85 -7.47 8.46
C ALA A 37 3.29 -6.65 9.68
N ARG A 38 2.64 -6.87 10.81
CA ARG A 38 3.02 -6.17 12.04
C ARG A 38 4.45 -6.47 12.45
N SER A 39 4.83 -7.74 12.36
CA SER A 39 6.21 -8.15 12.64
C SER A 39 7.21 -7.40 11.78
N LEU A 40 6.92 -7.29 10.50
CA LEU A 40 7.80 -6.58 9.58
C LEU A 40 7.85 -5.09 9.90
N LEU A 41 6.70 -4.50 10.20
CA LEU A 41 6.65 -3.08 10.55
C LEU A 41 7.43 -2.76 11.83
N ASP A 42 7.57 -3.74 12.71
CA ASP A 42 8.31 -3.55 13.95
C ASP A 42 9.82 -3.50 13.73
N THR A 43 10.32 -4.10 12.66
CA THR A 43 11.75 -4.26 12.46
C THR A 43 12.30 -3.58 11.21
N VAL A 44 11.43 -3.19 10.28
CA VAL A 44 11.84 -2.61 9.00
C VAL A 44 11.11 -1.30 8.78
N ASN A 45 11.83 -0.31 8.28
CA ASN A 45 11.21 0.97 7.90
C ASN A 45 10.76 0.90 6.44
N TYR A 46 9.50 1.18 6.21
CA TYR A 46 8.93 1.19 4.87
C TYR A 46 8.53 2.59 4.46
N ASP A 47 8.57 2.85 3.18
CA ASP A 47 8.08 4.10 2.62
C ASP A 47 6.59 4.04 2.37
N LEU A 48 6.10 2.86 2.05
CA LEU A 48 4.69 2.65 1.73
C LEU A 48 4.19 1.32 2.26
N LEU A 49 3.00 1.34 2.83
CA LEU A 49 2.22 0.13 3.08
C LEU A 49 1.17 0.03 1.98
N LEU A 50 1.20 -1.08 1.25
CA LEU A 50 0.21 -1.40 0.23
C LEU A 50 -0.52 -2.64 0.71
N ALA A 51 -1.75 -2.48 1.18
CA ALA A 51 -2.45 -3.56 1.86
C ALA A 51 -3.86 -3.76 1.35
N ASP A 52 -4.28 -5.03 1.31
CA ASP A 52 -5.68 -5.35 1.07
C ASP A 52 -6.50 -4.84 2.25
N GLY A 53 -7.68 -4.34 1.97
CA GLY A 53 -8.60 -3.90 3.01
C GLY A 53 -9.12 -5.04 3.87
N ARG A 54 -9.14 -6.27 3.34
CA ARG A 54 -9.57 -7.46 4.08
C ARG A 54 -8.45 -8.48 4.11
N LEU A 55 -8.10 -8.89 5.31
CA LEU A 55 -7.08 -9.90 5.55
C LEU A 55 -7.68 -10.99 6.43
N PRO A 56 -7.08 -12.19 6.45
CA PRO A 56 -7.65 -13.31 7.22
C PRO A 56 -7.84 -12.98 8.70
N ASP A 57 -6.97 -12.15 9.27
CA ASP A 57 -6.97 -11.85 10.68
C ASP A 57 -7.25 -10.38 11.01
N GLY A 58 -7.81 -9.62 10.05
CA GLY A 58 -8.18 -8.25 10.33
C GLY A 58 -8.32 -7.41 9.07
N THR A 59 -8.04 -6.13 9.18
CA THR A 59 -8.19 -5.20 8.06
C THR A 59 -6.89 -4.46 7.78
N GLY A 60 -6.75 -4.04 6.51
CA GLY A 60 -5.60 -3.23 6.13
C GLY A 60 -5.56 -1.90 6.85
N MET A 61 -6.72 -1.36 7.23
CA MET A 61 -6.77 -0.09 7.94
C MET A 61 -6.11 -0.15 9.31
N GLU A 62 -6.17 -1.32 9.96
CA GLU A 62 -5.47 -1.51 11.24
C GLU A 62 -3.95 -1.40 11.06
N LEU A 63 -3.46 -1.92 9.95
CA LEU A 63 -2.04 -1.80 9.62
C LEU A 63 -1.67 -0.37 9.25
N ALA A 64 -2.59 0.33 8.58
CA ALA A 64 -2.33 1.68 8.14
C ALA A 64 -1.96 2.59 9.31
N GLU A 65 -2.68 2.49 10.41
CA GLU A 65 -2.38 3.29 11.59
C GLU A 65 -0.96 3.02 12.10
N ARG A 66 -0.60 1.73 12.16
CA ARG A 66 0.72 1.34 12.64
C ARG A 66 1.81 1.83 11.71
N ALA A 67 1.57 1.69 10.40
CA ALA A 67 2.55 2.11 9.40
C ALA A 67 2.77 3.62 9.41
N GLU A 68 1.69 4.37 9.52
CA GLU A 68 1.78 5.83 9.56
C GLU A 68 2.52 6.31 10.80
N ALA A 69 2.33 5.64 11.92
CA ALA A 69 3.06 5.97 13.13
C ALA A 69 4.57 5.83 12.94
N GLY A 70 4.99 4.93 12.05
CA GLY A 70 6.39 4.74 11.71
C GLY A 70 6.88 5.58 10.54
N GLY A 71 6.02 6.45 10.00
CA GLY A 71 6.41 7.35 8.93
C GLY A 71 6.08 6.89 7.52
N ALA A 72 5.45 5.73 7.35
CA ALA A 72 5.10 5.22 6.04
C ALA A 72 3.83 5.87 5.51
N LYS A 73 3.74 5.99 4.19
CA LYS A 73 2.49 6.32 3.53
C LYS A 73 1.67 5.05 3.37
N THR A 74 0.39 5.19 3.09
CA THR A 74 -0.49 4.01 2.97
C THR A 74 -1.35 4.09 1.72
N LEU A 75 -1.58 2.92 1.13
CA LEU A 75 -2.49 2.76 0.01
C LEU A 75 -3.23 1.44 0.21
N ILE A 76 -4.54 1.51 0.30
CA ILE A 76 -5.37 0.33 0.55
C ILE A 76 -6.00 -0.14 -0.76
N ILE A 77 -5.92 -1.42 -1.04
CA ILE A 77 -6.56 -2.03 -2.21
C ILE A 77 -7.69 -2.90 -1.72
N THR A 78 -8.90 -2.70 -2.24
CA THR A 78 -10.03 -3.48 -1.78
C THR A 78 -11.09 -3.64 -2.84
N GLY A 79 -11.77 -4.78 -2.81
CA GLY A 79 -12.95 -5.03 -3.63
C GLY A 79 -14.23 -4.74 -2.88
N TYR A 80 -14.13 -4.26 -1.66
CA TYR A 80 -15.28 -4.10 -0.77
C TYR A 80 -15.41 -2.68 -0.24
N ALA A 81 -15.17 -1.70 -1.12
CA ALA A 81 -15.21 -0.29 -0.72
C ALA A 81 -16.54 0.10 -0.10
N PHE A 82 -17.63 -0.51 -0.56
CA PHE A 82 -18.95 -0.22 -0.02
C PHE A 82 -19.12 -0.63 1.45
N GLN A 83 -18.20 -1.43 1.97
CA GLN A 83 -18.22 -1.87 3.37
C GLN A 83 -17.37 -0.99 4.26
N LEU A 84 -16.66 -0.04 3.67
CA LEU A 84 -15.81 0.86 4.45
C LEU A 84 -16.65 1.97 5.04
N VAL A 85 -16.28 2.40 6.25
CA VAL A 85 -16.96 3.54 6.85
C VAL A 85 -16.45 4.84 6.22
N ALA A 86 -17.28 5.87 6.27
CA ALA A 86 -16.98 7.13 5.61
C ALA A 86 -15.66 7.75 6.08
N GLU A 87 -15.34 7.64 7.36
CA GLU A 87 -14.11 8.23 7.88
C GLU A 87 -12.86 7.53 7.34
N ASP A 88 -12.94 6.21 7.08
CA ASP A 88 -11.83 5.50 6.46
C ASP A 88 -11.63 5.98 5.02
N LEU A 89 -12.73 6.20 4.31
CA LEU A 89 -12.67 6.68 2.94
C LEU A 89 -12.05 8.08 2.85
N GLY A 90 -12.24 8.89 3.86
CA GLY A 90 -11.65 10.22 3.88
C GLY A 90 -10.23 10.26 4.42
N ARG A 91 -9.80 9.19 5.08
CA ARG A 91 -8.51 9.18 5.77
C ARG A 91 -7.39 8.53 4.98
N TYR A 92 -7.70 7.48 4.20
CA TYR A 92 -6.71 6.71 3.48
C TYR A 92 -6.92 6.79 1.99
N ASP A 93 -5.85 6.56 1.24
CA ASP A 93 -5.95 6.41 -0.20
C ASP A 93 -6.36 4.99 -0.52
N PHE A 94 -7.30 4.84 -1.45
CA PHE A 94 -7.86 3.55 -1.83
C PHE A 94 -7.79 3.32 -3.31
N LEU A 95 -7.61 2.04 -3.69
CA LEU A 95 -7.83 1.57 -5.05
C LEU A 95 -8.80 0.41 -5.02
N MET A 96 -9.67 0.34 -6.00
CA MET A 96 -10.64 -0.74 -6.12
C MET A 96 -10.06 -1.88 -6.94
N LYS A 97 -10.28 -3.11 -6.49
CA LYS A 97 -9.98 -4.30 -7.29
C LYS A 97 -11.03 -4.45 -8.39
N PRO A 98 -10.67 -4.94 -9.57
CA PRO A 98 -9.34 -5.33 -10.01
C PRO A 98 -8.49 -4.12 -10.35
N VAL A 99 -7.22 -4.16 -9.95
CA VAL A 99 -6.31 -3.04 -10.14
C VAL A 99 -5.44 -3.29 -11.35
N ARG A 100 -5.40 -2.33 -12.26
CA ARG A 100 -4.53 -2.42 -13.43
C ARG A 100 -3.11 -2.01 -13.05
N PRO A 101 -2.09 -2.65 -13.66
CA PRO A 101 -0.70 -2.29 -13.34
C PRO A 101 -0.39 -0.81 -13.45
N ALA A 102 -0.81 -0.17 -14.55
CA ALA A 102 -0.55 1.26 -14.73
C ALA A 102 -1.24 2.11 -13.68
N GLU A 103 -2.45 1.71 -13.30
CA GLU A 103 -3.22 2.40 -12.28
C GLU A 103 -2.54 2.31 -10.91
N LEU A 104 -2.03 1.12 -10.59
CA LEU A 104 -1.33 0.90 -9.35
C LEU A 104 -0.06 1.75 -9.27
N VAL A 105 0.76 1.71 -10.31
CA VAL A 105 2.00 2.46 -10.33
C VAL A 105 1.73 3.95 -10.21
N ALA A 106 0.72 4.45 -10.94
CA ALA A 106 0.36 5.87 -10.87
C ALA A 106 -0.09 6.26 -9.47
N ALA A 107 -0.87 5.40 -8.82
CA ALA A 107 -1.34 5.67 -7.46
C ALA A 107 -0.18 5.71 -6.46
N ILE A 108 0.75 4.78 -6.60
CA ILE A 108 1.92 4.73 -5.73
C ILE A 108 2.78 5.98 -5.93
N GLU A 109 2.99 6.36 -7.17
CA GLU A 109 3.76 7.56 -7.47
C GLU A 109 3.09 8.79 -6.87
N ARG A 110 1.77 8.86 -6.96
CA ARG A 110 1.03 9.98 -6.38
C ARG A 110 1.20 10.03 -4.86
N VAL A 111 1.08 8.89 -4.21
CA VAL A 111 1.15 8.81 -2.76
C VAL A 111 2.57 9.07 -2.26
N LEU A 112 3.55 8.39 -2.84
CA LEU A 112 4.96 8.56 -2.45
C LEU A 112 5.56 9.81 -3.02
N GLY A 113 5.24 10.06 -4.28
CA GLY A 113 5.87 11.11 -5.04
C GLY A 113 5.29 12.48 -4.80
N GLY A 114 4.29 12.60 -3.95
CA GLY A 114 3.69 13.90 -3.69
C GLY A 114 4.72 14.96 -3.36
N LYS A 115 5.64 14.65 -2.47
CA LYS A 115 6.70 15.57 -2.13
C LYS A 115 7.71 15.70 -3.26
N HIS A 116 8.05 14.58 -3.86
CA HIS A 116 9.00 14.56 -4.94
C HIS A 116 8.44 15.29 -6.15
N GLN A 117 7.17 15.07 -6.45
CA GLN A 117 6.53 15.75 -7.56
C GLN A 117 6.46 17.24 -7.35
N ARG A 118 6.21 17.67 -6.14
CA ARG A 118 6.21 19.09 -5.85
C ARG A 118 7.58 19.70 -6.09
N ALA A 119 8.62 18.97 -5.76
CA ALA A 119 9.97 19.44 -6.04
C ALA A 119 10.21 19.57 -7.52
N LEU A 120 9.73 18.61 -8.30
CA LEU A 120 9.85 18.66 -9.74
C LEU A 120 8.99 19.76 -10.34
N ASP A 121 7.78 19.89 -9.82
CA ASP A 121 6.86 20.92 -10.29
C ASP A 121 7.39 22.30 -9.99
N GLY A 122 8.12 22.44 -8.92
CA GLY A 122 8.73 23.72 -8.59
C GLY A 122 9.71 24.21 -9.62
N LYS A 123 10.12 23.37 -10.51
CA LYS A 123 11.02 23.76 -11.59
C LYS A 123 10.31 24.39 -12.77
N LYS A 124 9.04 24.25 -12.80
CA LYS A 124 8.25 24.80 -13.91
C LYS A 124 7.94 26.29 -13.70
#